data_3973aafb94be9a66fd02554810edce43
#
_entry.id   3973aafb94be9a66fd02554810edce43
#
_cell.length_a   1.000
_cell.length_b   1.000
_cell.length_c   1.000
_cell.angle_alpha   90.00
_cell.angle_beta   90.00
_cell.angle_gamma   90.00
#
_symmetry.space_group_name_H-M   'P 1'
#
loop_
_entity.id
_entity.type
_entity.pdbx_description
1 polymer ?
#
loop_
_entity_poly.entity_id
_entity_poly.type
_entity_poly.pdbx_seq_one_letter_code
_entity_poly.pdbx_strand_id
1 'polypeptide(L)'
;MESPSNLSTPPLPTGRPADLQIKDAMIIFDPIWSDLEAEFGREHLRFPKELILLGGAPGAGKGTNTAFIAKTRGLTRPPVVMSALLDTPEMKKIKDAGHMIGDREVLSALLRELLKPEYREGVILDGFPRTKVQVECLKMLFERMTQLWREFHGSPLSIHFRQPTFHIVVLFVDEHESIARQLKRGYEVKDHNEKVRATGRGELMEERVTDLNESLAARRYRVFKEQTWEALISLKDNFHYHLINAQGAIAEVEENILKELEYQSSLELDPHTFSLLRTIPLASEIVIHARQELVKRLDTYALTQPELFGRVIALIENKMMPIVVRHALSGHSNINSEDHALHEPDALAMLIDIFSERGYHAVVDVHRIEIPESVDQATGKINCRVKKVYRTIIRFRGSEIRRG
;
A
#
# COMPACT_ATOMS: atom_id res chain seq x y z
N MET A 1 -14.05 -2.95 59.90
CA MET A 1 -15.10 -3.10 58.88
C MET A 1 -14.55 -2.54 57.59
N GLU A 2 -13.91 -3.41 56.82
CA GLU A 2 -13.32 -3.06 55.54
C GLU A 2 -14.37 -3.33 54.44
N SER A 3 -14.59 -2.32 53.58
CA SER A 3 -15.48 -2.41 52.43
C SER A 3 -14.82 -3.21 51.31
N PRO A 4 -15.55 -4.05 50.56
CA PRO A 4 -14.95 -4.88 49.53
C PRO A 4 -14.59 -4.05 48.27
N SER A 5 -13.39 -4.30 47.79
CA SER A 5 -12.79 -3.77 46.57
C SER A 5 -13.65 -4.10 45.33
N ASN A 6 -13.98 -3.05 44.56
CA ASN A 6 -14.53 -3.15 43.21
C ASN A 6 -13.56 -3.89 42.29
N LEU A 7 -13.85 -5.13 41.99
CA LEU A 7 -13.31 -5.87 40.85
C LEU A 7 -13.92 -5.30 39.57
N SER A 8 -13.20 -4.45 38.90
CA SER A 8 -13.53 -4.03 37.54
C SER A 8 -13.37 -5.22 36.59
N THR A 9 -14.50 -5.70 36.07
CA THR A 9 -14.54 -6.69 34.99
C THR A 9 -13.80 -6.11 33.76
N PRO A 10 -12.87 -6.85 33.16
CA PRO A 10 -12.22 -6.40 31.93
C PRO A 10 -13.26 -6.25 30.82
N PRO A 11 -13.13 -5.25 29.92
CA PRO A 11 -14.07 -5.10 28.81
C PRO A 11 -14.00 -6.34 27.91
N LEU A 12 -15.19 -6.86 27.56
CA LEU A 12 -15.34 -7.95 26.60
C LEU A 12 -14.71 -7.56 25.26
N PRO A 13 -13.99 -8.47 24.59
CA PRO A 13 -13.43 -8.21 23.27
C PRO A 13 -14.56 -7.87 22.28
N THR A 14 -14.49 -6.69 21.70
CA THR A 14 -15.53 -6.11 20.80
C THR A 14 -15.51 -6.68 19.38
N GLY A 15 -14.72 -7.73 19.09
CA GLY A 15 -14.66 -8.41 17.80
C GLY A 15 -15.39 -9.74 17.81
N ARG A 16 -16.33 -9.97 16.85
CA ARG A 16 -16.84 -11.30 16.57
C ARG A 16 -15.69 -12.23 16.17
N PRO A 17 -15.66 -13.49 16.59
CA PRO A 17 -14.70 -14.46 16.10
C PRO A 17 -14.71 -14.52 14.56
N ALA A 18 -13.52 -14.69 13.94
CA ALA A 18 -13.38 -14.75 12.48
C ALA A 18 -14.34 -15.76 11.81
N ASP A 19 -14.58 -16.91 12.43
CA ASP A 19 -15.51 -17.93 11.95
C ASP A 19 -16.97 -17.43 11.81
N LEU A 20 -17.40 -16.52 12.68
CA LEU A 20 -18.76 -15.97 12.59
C LEU A 20 -18.89 -15.01 11.42
N GLN A 21 -17.85 -14.24 11.13
CA GLN A 21 -17.84 -13.31 9.99
C GLN A 21 -17.86 -14.07 8.66
N ILE A 22 -17.13 -15.17 8.54
CA ILE A 22 -17.17 -16.06 7.37
C ILE A 22 -18.55 -16.67 7.20
N LYS A 23 -19.17 -17.18 8.26
CA LYS A 23 -20.54 -17.72 8.21
C LYS A 23 -21.56 -16.68 7.81
N ASP A 24 -21.51 -15.48 8.39
CA ASP A 24 -22.39 -14.37 8.02
C ASP A 24 -22.21 -14.00 6.53
N ALA A 25 -20.97 -13.98 6.03
CA ALA A 25 -20.70 -13.72 4.63
C ALA A 25 -21.28 -14.79 3.70
N MET A 26 -21.14 -16.08 4.03
CA MET A 26 -21.72 -17.18 3.25
C MET A 26 -23.24 -17.10 3.18
N ILE A 27 -23.90 -16.82 4.31
CA ILE A 27 -25.37 -16.67 4.40
C ILE A 27 -25.86 -15.51 3.52
N ILE A 28 -25.05 -14.49 3.32
CA ILE A 28 -25.36 -13.33 2.48
C ILE A 28 -25.03 -13.62 1.02
N PHE A 29 -23.81 -14.10 0.74
CA PHE A 29 -23.26 -14.22 -0.59
C PHE A 29 -23.90 -15.33 -1.42
N ASP A 30 -24.03 -16.54 -0.87
CA ASP A 30 -24.48 -17.71 -1.63
C ASP A 30 -25.91 -17.57 -2.18
N PRO A 31 -26.89 -17.05 -1.43
CA PRO A 31 -28.22 -16.80 -2.00
C PRO A 31 -28.19 -15.76 -3.13
N ILE A 32 -27.45 -14.66 -2.96
CA ILE A 32 -27.33 -13.63 -4.01
C ILE A 32 -26.70 -14.21 -5.25
N TRP A 33 -25.63 -15.01 -5.09
CA TRP A 33 -24.97 -15.65 -6.23
C TRP A 33 -25.89 -16.63 -6.95
N SER A 34 -26.64 -17.45 -6.21
CA SER A 34 -27.62 -18.39 -6.78
C SER A 34 -28.76 -17.66 -7.52
N ASP A 35 -29.23 -16.54 -6.99
CA ASP A 35 -30.22 -15.70 -7.65
C ASP A 35 -29.68 -15.13 -8.99
N LEU A 36 -28.42 -14.69 -9.01
CA LEU A 36 -27.77 -14.20 -10.23
C LEU A 36 -27.56 -15.33 -11.26
N GLU A 37 -27.17 -16.53 -10.83
CA GLU A 37 -27.06 -17.69 -11.72
C GLU A 37 -28.42 -18.09 -12.30
N ALA A 38 -29.47 -18.07 -11.52
CA ALA A 38 -30.83 -18.38 -11.96
C ALA A 38 -31.41 -17.32 -12.92
N GLU A 39 -31.07 -16.04 -12.68
CA GLU A 39 -31.60 -14.92 -13.49
C GLU A 39 -30.87 -14.78 -14.81
N PHE A 40 -29.53 -14.85 -14.82
CA PHE A 40 -28.70 -14.55 -15.98
C PHE A 40 -28.14 -15.79 -16.69
N GLY A 41 -27.97 -16.91 -16.01
CA GLY A 41 -27.18 -18.04 -16.45
C GLY A 41 -25.69 -17.83 -16.26
N ARG A 42 -24.93 -18.90 -15.98
CA ARG A 42 -23.50 -18.83 -15.68
C ARG A 42 -22.67 -18.20 -16.80
N GLU A 43 -23.01 -18.47 -18.05
CA GLU A 43 -22.37 -17.96 -19.26
C GLU A 43 -22.54 -16.44 -19.43
N HIS A 44 -23.44 -15.81 -18.71
CA HIS A 44 -23.69 -14.38 -18.73
C HIS A 44 -23.20 -13.66 -17.46
N LEU A 45 -22.66 -14.36 -16.45
CA LEU A 45 -22.07 -13.77 -15.27
C LEU A 45 -20.66 -13.21 -15.58
N ARG A 46 -20.63 -12.23 -16.46
CA ARG A 46 -19.40 -11.63 -17.00
C ARG A 46 -19.00 -10.41 -16.20
N PHE A 47 -18.30 -10.65 -15.10
CA PHE A 47 -17.75 -9.62 -14.23
C PHE A 47 -16.56 -8.89 -14.86
N PRO A 48 -16.19 -7.69 -14.34
CA PRO A 48 -15.00 -6.97 -14.78
C PRO A 48 -13.73 -7.82 -14.59
N LYS A 49 -12.82 -7.77 -15.56
CA LYS A 49 -11.52 -8.46 -15.43
C LYS A 49 -10.65 -7.87 -14.32
N GLU A 50 -10.80 -6.56 -14.08
CA GLU A 50 -10.04 -5.81 -13.08
C GLU A 50 -10.98 -5.03 -12.18
N LEU A 51 -10.81 -5.19 -10.85
CA LEU A 51 -11.51 -4.43 -9.83
C LEU A 51 -10.50 -3.65 -9.01
N ILE A 52 -10.62 -2.32 -8.98
CA ILE A 52 -9.80 -1.44 -8.15
C ILE A 52 -10.66 -0.95 -6.99
N LEU A 53 -10.40 -1.45 -5.79
CA LEU A 53 -11.09 -1.06 -4.57
C LEU A 53 -10.37 0.15 -3.97
N LEU A 54 -10.99 1.32 -4.10
CA LEU A 54 -10.42 2.57 -3.62
C LEU A 54 -10.85 2.84 -2.17
N GLY A 55 -9.93 2.64 -1.25
CA GLY A 55 -10.07 2.88 0.18
C GLY A 55 -9.36 4.16 0.63
N GLY A 56 -9.63 4.56 1.86
CA GLY A 56 -8.96 5.71 2.49
C GLY A 56 -9.90 6.50 3.40
N ALA A 57 -9.31 7.23 4.33
CA ALA A 57 -10.04 8.05 5.29
C ALA A 57 -10.94 9.10 4.61
N PRO A 58 -11.95 9.63 5.32
CA PRO A 58 -12.61 10.85 4.88
C PRO A 58 -11.56 11.96 4.65
N GLY A 59 -11.65 12.70 3.56
CA GLY A 59 -10.63 13.71 3.22
C GLY A 59 -9.31 13.19 2.61
N ALA A 60 -9.14 11.88 2.43
CA ALA A 60 -7.93 11.32 1.81
C ALA A 60 -7.78 11.61 0.30
N GLY A 61 -8.72 12.32 -0.31
CA GLY A 61 -8.63 12.69 -1.73
C GLY A 61 -9.06 11.59 -2.70
N LYS A 62 -9.86 10.60 -2.27
CA LYS A 62 -10.38 9.54 -3.15
C LYS A 62 -11.01 10.11 -4.42
N GLY A 63 -12.03 10.93 -4.29
CA GLY A 63 -12.71 11.54 -5.45
C GLY A 63 -11.80 12.39 -6.34
N THR A 64 -10.82 13.08 -5.76
CA THR A 64 -9.86 13.90 -6.50
C THR A 64 -8.93 13.02 -7.36
N ASN A 65 -8.47 11.89 -6.82
CA ASN A 65 -7.49 11.02 -7.49
C ASN A 65 -8.13 9.91 -8.33
N THR A 66 -9.44 9.69 -8.25
CA THR A 66 -10.13 8.61 -8.98
C THR A 66 -9.92 8.71 -10.49
N ALA A 67 -10.05 9.91 -11.06
CA ALA A 67 -9.86 10.11 -12.50
C ALA A 67 -8.41 9.83 -12.94
N PHE A 68 -7.44 10.20 -12.10
CA PHE A 68 -6.03 9.91 -12.34
C PHE A 68 -5.73 8.41 -12.29
N ILE A 69 -6.23 7.70 -11.28
CA ILE A 69 -6.11 6.23 -11.16
C ILE A 69 -6.75 5.54 -12.36
N ALA A 70 -7.96 5.95 -12.75
CA ALA A 70 -8.64 5.40 -13.92
C ALA A 70 -7.80 5.57 -15.19
N LYS A 71 -7.26 6.76 -15.42
CA LYS A 71 -6.40 7.07 -16.57
C LYS A 71 -5.13 6.20 -16.57
N THR A 72 -4.46 6.08 -15.43
CA THR A 72 -3.24 5.27 -15.29
C THR A 72 -3.48 3.80 -15.62
N ARG A 73 -4.67 3.27 -15.30
CA ARG A 73 -5.07 1.88 -15.60
C ARG A 73 -5.83 1.72 -16.91
N GLY A 74 -5.99 2.78 -17.69
CA GLY A 74 -6.73 2.73 -18.95
C GLY A 74 -8.23 2.48 -18.82
N LEU A 75 -8.82 2.77 -17.64
CA LEU A 75 -10.25 2.63 -17.38
C LEU A 75 -11.00 3.87 -17.89
N THR A 76 -11.99 3.66 -18.73
CA THR A 76 -12.73 4.75 -19.40
C THR A 76 -14.08 5.05 -18.78
N ARG A 77 -14.55 4.19 -17.86
CA ARG A 77 -15.87 4.31 -17.23
C ARG A 77 -15.77 4.99 -15.88
N PRO A 78 -16.83 5.71 -15.47
CA PRO A 78 -16.87 6.32 -14.14
C PRO A 78 -16.80 5.26 -13.04
N PRO A 79 -16.28 5.62 -11.87
CA PRO A 79 -16.24 4.71 -10.73
C PRO A 79 -17.65 4.37 -10.25
N VAL A 80 -17.80 3.17 -9.72
CA VAL A 80 -18.98 2.80 -8.94
C VAL A 80 -18.81 3.33 -7.52
N VAL A 81 -19.58 4.37 -7.20
CA VAL A 81 -19.57 5.01 -5.87
C VAL A 81 -20.70 4.41 -5.05
N MET A 82 -20.37 3.68 -3.96
CA MET A 82 -21.35 2.97 -3.16
C MET A 82 -22.44 3.87 -2.57
N SER A 83 -22.14 5.11 -2.19
CA SER A 83 -23.15 6.04 -1.67
C SER A 83 -24.19 6.42 -2.73
N ALA A 84 -23.78 6.56 -3.99
CA ALA A 84 -24.69 6.84 -5.10
C ALA A 84 -25.49 5.58 -5.50
N LEU A 85 -24.82 4.42 -5.55
CA LEU A 85 -25.47 3.15 -5.86
C LEU A 85 -26.58 2.80 -4.87
N LEU A 86 -26.41 3.19 -3.60
CA LEU A 86 -27.39 2.97 -2.51
C LEU A 86 -28.35 4.15 -2.30
N ASP A 87 -28.45 5.08 -3.26
CA ASP A 87 -29.39 6.20 -3.21
C ASP A 87 -30.67 5.93 -4.01
N THR A 88 -31.19 4.71 -3.95
CA THR A 88 -32.45 4.31 -4.57
C THR A 88 -33.66 4.63 -3.67
N PRO A 89 -34.88 4.73 -4.23
CA PRO A 89 -36.09 4.93 -3.43
C PRO A 89 -36.30 3.84 -2.35
N GLU A 90 -35.94 2.61 -2.65
CA GLU A 90 -36.03 1.46 -1.72
C GLU A 90 -35.07 1.64 -0.54
N MET A 91 -33.80 2.01 -0.84
CA MET A 91 -32.79 2.25 0.18
C MET A 91 -33.09 3.49 1.02
N LYS A 92 -33.69 4.52 0.43
CA LYS A 92 -34.18 5.68 1.16
C LYS A 92 -35.26 5.30 2.17
N LYS A 93 -36.21 4.45 1.80
CA LYS A 93 -37.23 3.95 2.73
C LYS A 93 -36.62 3.23 3.95
N ILE A 94 -35.55 2.43 3.74
CA ILE A 94 -34.84 1.75 4.82
C ILE A 94 -34.20 2.78 5.76
N LYS A 95 -33.53 3.80 5.18
CA LYS A 95 -32.90 4.89 5.94
C LYS A 95 -33.94 5.74 6.68
N ASP A 96 -35.07 6.06 6.04
CA ASP A 96 -36.14 6.88 6.62
C ASP A 96 -36.88 6.12 7.77
N ALA A 97 -36.89 4.79 7.70
CA ALA A 97 -37.37 3.93 8.79
C ALA A 97 -36.35 3.82 9.96
N GLY A 98 -35.20 4.52 9.88
CA GLY A 98 -34.17 4.50 10.92
C GLY A 98 -33.26 3.27 10.90
N HIS A 99 -33.35 2.44 9.86
CA HIS A 99 -32.52 1.27 9.70
C HIS A 99 -31.25 1.57 8.91
N MET A 100 -30.14 0.93 9.27
CA MET A 100 -28.92 0.93 8.46
C MET A 100 -29.11 -0.03 7.27
N ILE A 101 -28.57 0.36 6.10
CA ILE A 101 -28.49 -0.55 4.95
C ILE A 101 -27.56 -1.70 5.32
N GLY A 102 -28.06 -2.94 5.23
CA GLY A 102 -27.30 -4.13 5.58
C GLY A 102 -26.29 -4.54 4.53
N ASP A 103 -25.37 -5.43 4.91
CA ASP A 103 -24.35 -5.96 3.99
C ASP A 103 -24.96 -6.71 2.80
N ARG A 104 -26.14 -7.32 2.98
CA ARG A 104 -26.87 -8.04 1.93
C ARG A 104 -27.33 -7.11 0.81
N GLU A 105 -27.96 -6.00 1.16
CA GLU A 105 -28.44 -4.99 0.19
C GLU A 105 -27.28 -4.35 -0.55
N VAL A 106 -26.20 -4.02 0.18
CA VAL A 106 -24.97 -3.47 -0.37
C VAL A 106 -24.38 -4.44 -1.40
N LEU A 107 -24.23 -5.71 -1.05
CA LEU A 107 -23.64 -6.71 -1.92
C LEU A 107 -24.51 -7.01 -3.13
N SER A 108 -25.81 -7.17 -2.94
CA SER A 108 -26.76 -7.43 -4.03
C SER A 108 -26.74 -6.31 -5.08
N ALA A 109 -26.78 -5.06 -4.63
CA ALA A 109 -26.70 -3.89 -5.52
C ALA A 109 -25.34 -3.85 -6.26
N LEU A 110 -24.24 -4.10 -5.54
CA LEU A 110 -22.90 -4.10 -6.13
C LEU A 110 -22.73 -5.18 -7.20
N LEU A 111 -23.10 -6.45 -6.91
CA LEU A 111 -22.90 -7.54 -7.86
C LEU A 111 -23.72 -7.34 -9.13
N ARG A 112 -24.96 -6.84 -9.03
CA ARG A 112 -25.79 -6.49 -10.19
C ARG A 112 -25.19 -5.35 -11.01
N GLU A 113 -24.65 -4.33 -10.35
CA GLU A 113 -23.96 -3.21 -11.00
C GLU A 113 -22.74 -3.69 -11.81
N LEU A 114 -21.92 -4.56 -11.21
CA LEU A 114 -20.71 -5.10 -11.84
C LEU A 114 -20.98 -5.98 -13.06
N LEU A 115 -22.18 -6.53 -13.22
CA LEU A 115 -22.55 -7.31 -14.41
C LEU A 115 -22.87 -6.46 -15.64
N LYS A 116 -22.98 -5.14 -15.48
CA LYS A 116 -23.21 -4.25 -16.63
C LYS A 116 -22.08 -4.34 -17.67
N PRO A 117 -22.42 -4.43 -18.96
CA PRO A 117 -21.42 -4.60 -20.02
C PRO A 117 -20.34 -3.54 -20.08
N GLU A 118 -20.64 -2.35 -19.59
CA GLU A 118 -19.74 -1.20 -19.60
C GLU A 118 -18.51 -1.34 -18.68
N TYR A 119 -18.58 -2.23 -17.66
CA TYR A 119 -17.49 -2.46 -16.70
C TYR A 119 -16.59 -3.64 -17.03
N ARG A 120 -16.78 -4.33 -18.14
CA ARG A 120 -16.06 -5.57 -18.49
C ARG A 120 -14.53 -5.42 -18.47
N GLU A 121 -14.01 -4.28 -18.92
CA GLU A 121 -12.57 -4.06 -18.97
C GLU A 121 -11.96 -3.72 -17.58
N GLY A 122 -12.78 -3.25 -16.67
CA GLY A 122 -12.40 -2.94 -15.30
C GLY A 122 -13.18 -1.77 -14.74
N VAL A 123 -13.17 -1.64 -13.42
CA VAL A 123 -13.89 -0.57 -12.71
C VAL A 123 -13.24 -0.24 -11.38
N ILE A 124 -13.35 1.04 -10.98
CA ILE A 124 -12.99 1.50 -9.65
C ILE A 124 -14.23 1.46 -8.77
N LEU A 125 -14.10 0.84 -7.58
CA LEU A 125 -15.13 0.82 -6.54
C LEU A 125 -14.74 1.78 -5.42
N ASP A 126 -15.49 2.86 -5.23
CA ASP A 126 -15.28 3.79 -4.12
C ASP A 126 -16.25 3.50 -2.97
N GLY A 127 -15.69 3.20 -1.81
CA GLY A 127 -16.43 3.00 -0.59
C GLY A 127 -16.89 1.56 -0.32
N PHE A 128 -16.22 0.56 -0.89
CA PHE A 128 -16.39 -0.86 -0.62
C PHE A 128 -15.00 -1.54 -0.56
N PRO A 129 -14.73 -2.52 0.35
CA PRO A 129 -15.58 -2.92 1.47
C PRO A 129 -15.47 -1.94 2.67
N ARG A 130 -16.47 -1.97 3.57
CA ARG A 130 -16.49 -1.19 4.83
C ARG A 130 -16.55 -2.06 6.08
N THR A 131 -16.97 -3.32 5.94
CA THR A 131 -17.11 -4.26 7.04
C THR A 131 -16.30 -5.52 6.78
N LYS A 132 -15.98 -6.26 7.84
CA LYS A 132 -15.29 -7.55 7.72
C LYS A 132 -16.13 -8.59 6.98
N VAL A 133 -17.46 -8.53 7.08
CA VAL A 133 -18.39 -9.38 6.32
C VAL A 133 -18.27 -9.08 4.82
N GLN A 134 -18.24 -7.80 4.44
CA GLN A 134 -18.03 -7.41 3.04
C GLN A 134 -16.66 -7.84 2.50
N VAL A 135 -15.63 -7.87 3.34
CA VAL A 135 -14.30 -8.42 2.96
C VAL A 135 -14.41 -9.90 2.61
N GLU A 136 -15.08 -10.70 3.44
CA GLU A 136 -15.25 -12.12 3.16
C GLU A 136 -16.12 -12.35 1.91
N CYS A 137 -17.17 -11.55 1.71
CA CYS A 137 -17.94 -11.58 0.46
C CYS A 137 -17.09 -11.24 -0.78
N LEU A 138 -16.12 -10.29 -0.65
CA LEU A 138 -15.20 -9.95 -1.74
C LEU A 138 -14.27 -11.12 -2.09
N LYS A 139 -13.76 -11.83 -1.09
CA LYS A 139 -12.95 -13.05 -1.30
C LYS A 139 -13.76 -14.13 -2.01
N MET A 140 -15.01 -14.33 -1.60
CA MET A 140 -15.93 -15.29 -2.25
C MET A 140 -16.21 -14.86 -3.70
N LEU A 141 -16.40 -13.58 -4.00
CA LEU A 141 -16.55 -13.08 -5.36
C LEU A 141 -15.33 -13.44 -6.22
N PHE A 142 -14.12 -13.19 -5.71
CA PHE A 142 -12.89 -13.54 -6.42
C PHE A 142 -12.79 -15.04 -6.70
N GLU A 143 -13.14 -15.88 -5.75
CA GLU A 143 -13.17 -17.34 -5.92
C GLU A 143 -14.17 -17.77 -6.98
N ARG A 144 -15.39 -17.21 -6.96
CA ARG A 144 -16.43 -17.51 -7.95
C ARG A 144 -16.03 -17.04 -9.35
N MET A 145 -15.45 -15.86 -9.49
CA MET A 145 -14.91 -15.38 -10.75
C MET A 145 -13.77 -16.28 -11.26
N THR A 146 -12.91 -16.74 -10.38
CA THR A 146 -11.83 -17.68 -10.71
C THR A 146 -12.38 -19.05 -11.16
N GLN A 147 -13.46 -19.52 -10.53
CA GLN A 147 -14.17 -20.75 -10.95
C GLN A 147 -14.76 -20.59 -12.34
N LEU A 148 -15.45 -19.47 -12.64
CA LEU A 148 -15.98 -19.19 -13.97
C LEU A 148 -14.86 -19.11 -15.03
N TRP A 149 -13.75 -18.44 -14.72
CA TRP A 149 -12.59 -18.41 -15.61
C TRP A 149 -12.07 -19.82 -15.94
N ARG A 150 -11.92 -20.69 -14.93
CA ARG A 150 -11.48 -22.09 -15.13
C ARG A 150 -12.49 -22.91 -15.92
N GLU A 151 -13.78 -22.76 -15.63
CA GLU A 151 -14.87 -23.48 -16.30
C GLU A 151 -14.95 -23.17 -17.80
N PHE A 152 -14.81 -21.88 -18.16
CA PHE A 152 -14.89 -21.44 -19.54
C PHE A 152 -13.54 -21.40 -20.27
N HIS A 153 -12.43 -21.77 -19.58
CA HIS A 153 -11.09 -21.82 -20.18
C HIS A 153 -11.08 -22.85 -21.34
N GLY A 154 -10.58 -22.42 -22.50
CA GLY A 154 -10.56 -23.27 -23.71
C GLY A 154 -11.90 -23.37 -24.47
N SER A 155 -12.98 -22.74 -23.97
CA SER A 155 -14.24 -22.61 -24.69
C SER A 155 -14.26 -21.35 -25.58
N PRO A 156 -15.20 -21.23 -26.52
CA PRO A 156 -15.40 -19.98 -27.27
C PRO A 156 -15.73 -18.76 -26.41
N LEU A 157 -16.19 -18.98 -25.16
CA LEU A 157 -16.53 -17.95 -24.21
C LEU A 157 -15.32 -17.46 -23.40
N SER A 158 -14.14 -18.08 -23.53
CA SER A 158 -12.93 -17.75 -22.76
C SER A 158 -12.53 -16.28 -22.87
N ILE A 159 -12.83 -15.61 -23.98
CA ILE A 159 -12.57 -14.18 -24.18
C ILE A 159 -13.32 -13.28 -23.19
N HIS A 160 -14.45 -13.77 -22.65
CA HIS A 160 -15.31 -13.06 -21.69
C HIS A 160 -15.01 -13.40 -20.23
N PHE A 161 -14.34 -14.53 -19.99
CA PHE A 161 -14.00 -15.03 -18.66
C PHE A 161 -12.47 -15.03 -18.51
N ARG A 162 -11.93 -13.88 -18.17
CA ARG A 162 -10.50 -13.72 -17.91
C ARG A 162 -10.20 -13.95 -16.44
N GLN A 163 -8.95 -14.26 -16.12
CA GLN A 163 -8.49 -14.34 -14.74
C GLN A 163 -8.77 -13.01 -14.05
N PRO A 164 -9.48 -13.00 -12.90
CA PRO A 164 -9.80 -11.77 -12.21
C PRO A 164 -8.55 -11.18 -11.55
N THR A 165 -8.43 -9.86 -11.59
CA THR A 165 -7.39 -9.11 -10.92
C THR A 165 -8.02 -8.08 -9.97
N PHE A 166 -7.69 -8.15 -8.68
CA PHE A 166 -8.19 -7.24 -7.67
C PHE A 166 -7.04 -6.41 -7.10
N HIS A 167 -7.19 -5.10 -7.16
CA HIS A 167 -6.27 -4.13 -6.59
C HIS A 167 -6.94 -3.41 -5.43
N ILE A 168 -6.29 -3.40 -4.29
CA ILE A 168 -6.72 -2.66 -3.10
C ILE A 168 -5.87 -1.41 -3.00
N VAL A 169 -6.41 -0.28 -3.39
CA VAL A 169 -5.70 1.02 -3.37
C VAL A 169 -6.17 1.81 -2.16
N VAL A 170 -5.30 2.05 -1.20
CA VAL A 170 -5.61 2.77 0.03
C VAL A 170 -4.84 4.08 0.09
N LEU A 171 -5.58 5.19 0.01
CA LEU A 171 -5.03 6.53 0.19
C LEU A 171 -4.95 6.85 1.68
N PHE A 172 -3.73 6.93 2.19
CA PHE A 172 -3.47 7.23 3.60
C PHE A 172 -3.29 8.72 3.84
N VAL A 173 -3.97 9.23 4.86
CA VAL A 173 -3.74 10.52 5.49
C VAL A 173 -3.87 10.36 7.00
N ASP A 174 -3.16 11.17 7.78
CA ASP A 174 -3.33 11.20 9.23
C ASP A 174 -4.63 11.87 9.66
N GLU A 175 -4.95 11.82 10.95
CA GLU A 175 -6.18 12.36 11.51
C GLU A 175 -6.28 13.88 11.32
N HIS A 176 -5.19 14.59 11.59
CA HIS A 176 -5.15 16.04 11.50
C HIS A 176 -5.41 16.52 10.07
N GLU A 177 -4.71 15.95 9.10
CA GLU A 177 -4.89 16.29 7.69
C GLU A 177 -6.28 15.89 7.18
N SER A 178 -6.78 14.73 7.62
CA SER A 178 -8.14 14.27 7.29
C SER A 178 -9.20 15.27 7.75
N ILE A 179 -9.13 15.73 9.01
CA ILE A 179 -10.08 16.70 9.57
C ILE A 179 -9.97 18.03 8.85
N ALA A 180 -8.74 18.54 8.67
CA ALA A 180 -8.50 19.82 7.99
C ALA A 180 -9.09 19.84 6.56
N ARG A 181 -8.88 18.76 5.79
CA ARG A 181 -9.44 18.66 4.43
C ARG A 181 -10.95 18.51 4.40
N GLN A 182 -11.55 17.83 5.38
CA GLN A 182 -13.01 17.74 5.50
C GLN A 182 -13.62 19.13 5.76
N LEU A 183 -13.10 19.88 6.72
CA LEU A 183 -13.56 21.23 7.05
C LEU A 183 -13.38 22.19 5.87
N LYS A 184 -12.21 22.18 5.23
CA LYS A 184 -11.95 23.00 4.04
C LYS A 184 -12.98 22.73 2.95
N ARG A 185 -13.25 21.47 2.61
CA ARG A 185 -14.27 21.09 1.63
C ARG A 185 -15.66 21.59 2.04
N GLY A 186 -16.03 21.49 3.31
CA GLY A 186 -17.30 21.96 3.81
C GLY A 186 -17.48 23.46 3.59
N TYR A 187 -16.46 24.26 3.89
CA TYR A 187 -16.49 25.72 3.64
C TYR A 187 -16.52 26.06 2.14
N GLU A 188 -15.75 25.35 1.31
CA GLU A 188 -15.76 25.55 -0.14
C GLU A 188 -17.13 25.24 -0.77
N VAL A 189 -17.79 24.16 -0.35
CA VAL A 189 -19.15 23.81 -0.81
C VAL A 189 -20.16 24.84 -0.35
N LYS A 190 -20.08 25.31 0.88
CA LYS A 190 -20.97 26.35 1.41
C LYS A 190 -20.85 27.67 0.63
N ASP A 191 -19.62 28.14 0.41
CA ASP A 191 -19.35 29.37 -0.36
C ASP A 191 -19.80 29.21 -1.82
N HIS A 192 -19.57 28.05 -2.44
CA HIS A 192 -20.09 27.77 -3.78
C HIS A 192 -21.62 27.85 -3.82
N ASN A 193 -22.31 27.21 -2.90
CA ASN A 193 -23.76 27.17 -2.85
C ASN A 193 -24.36 28.57 -2.59
N GLU A 194 -23.72 29.39 -1.76
CA GLU A 194 -24.12 30.77 -1.53
C GLU A 194 -24.00 31.58 -2.82
N LYS A 195 -22.92 31.41 -3.59
CA LYS A 195 -22.74 32.08 -4.90
C LYS A 195 -23.77 31.59 -5.93
N VAL A 196 -24.08 30.30 -5.99
CA VAL A 196 -25.10 29.76 -6.88
C VAL A 196 -26.48 30.33 -6.52
N ARG A 197 -26.84 30.39 -5.23
CA ARG A 197 -28.11 30.95 -4.75
C ARG A 197 -28.21 32.45 -5.08
N ALA A 198 -27.09 33.19 -4.96
CA ALA A 198 -27.06 34.62 -5.25
C ALA A 198 -27.12 34.95 -6.74
N THR A 199 -26.50 34.15 -7.59
CA THR A 199 -26.36 34.42 -9.03
C THR A 199 -27.39 33.69 -9.90
N GLY A 200 -28.03 32.65 -9.38
CA GLY A 200 -28.91 31.73 -10.12
C GLY A 200 -28.18 30.94 -11.21
N ARG A 201 -26.83 30.87 -11.18
CA ARG A 201 -26.02 30.20 -12.16
C ARG A 201 -25.19 29.07 -11.50
N GLY A 202 -25.26 27.86 -12.04
CA GLY A 202 -24.58 26.66 -11.56
C GLY A 202 -25.52 25.71 -10.83
N GLU A 203 -24.99 24.57 -10.44
CA GLU A 203 -25.69 23.52 -9.67
C GLU A 203 -25.29 23.59 -8.20
N LEU A 204 -26.24 23.35 -7.31
CA LEU A 204 -25.98 23.25 -5.88
C LEU A 204 -25.24 21.95 -5.59
N MET A 205 -24.17 22.03 -4.80
CA MET A 205 -23.43 20.88 -4.31
C MET A 205 -24.04 20.38 -2.99
N GLU A 206 -23.93 19.07 -2.74
CA GLU A 206 -24.42 18.46 -1.50
C GLU A 206 -23.63 18.96 -0.29
N GLU A 207 -24.29 19.68 0.60
CA GLU A 207 -23.70 20.13 1.87
C GLU A 207 -23.72 18.98 2.89
N ARG A 208 -22.55 18.68 3.45
CA ARG A 208 -22.40 17.66 4.49
C ARG A 208 -22.18 18.32 5.84
N VAL A 209 -23.16 18.21 6.73
CA VAL A 209 -23.09 18.77 8.09
C VAL A 209 -21.82 18.31 8.82
N THR A 210 -21.37 17.10 8.55
CA THR A 210 -20.13 16.56 9.15
C THR A 210 -18.86 17.28 8.68
N ASP A 211 -18.87 17.93 7.53
CA ASP A 211 -17.74 18.67 6.99
C ASP A 211 -17.68 20.13 7.50
N LEU A 212 -18.68 20.56 8.25
CA LEU A 212 -18.75 21.89 8.87
C LEU A 212 -18.53 21.87 10.39
N ASN A 213 -18.23 20.69 10.95
CA ASN A 213 -18.05 20.49 12.38
C ASN A 213 -16.86 19.57 12.65
N GLU A 214 -15.86 20.08 13.35
CA GLU A 214 -14.61 19.39 13.65
C GLU A 214 -14.83 18.07 14.43
N SER A 215 -15.71 18.09 15.45
CA SER A 215 -15.99 16.92 16.25
C SER A 215 -16.66 15.79 15.44
N LEU A 216 -17.52 16.15 14.49
CA LEU A 216 -18.15 15.19 13.59
C LEU A 216 -17.16 14.66 12.54
N ALA A 217 -16.26 15.53 12.03
CA ALA A 217 -15.19 15.11 11.14
C ALA A 217 -14.22 14.14 11.83
N ALA A 218 -13.80 14.43 13.07
CA ALA A 218 -12.98 13.54 13.88
C ALA A 218 -13.68 12.20 14.17
N ARG A 219 -14.98 12.23 14.48
CA ARG A 219 -15.77 10.99 14.67
C ARG A 219 -15.79 10.13 13.40
N ARG A 220 -15.93 10.73 12.22
CA ARG A 220 -15.86 9.99 10.94
C ARG A 220 -14.51 9.34 10.71
N TYR A 221 -13.42 10.05 11.03
CA TYR A 221 -12.07 9.47 10.93
C TYR A 221 -11.91 8.29 11.89
N ARG A 222 -12.37 8.41 13.12
CA ARG A 222 -12.32 7.33 14.12
C ARG A 222 -13.10 6.09 13.66
N VAL A 223 -14.32 6.26 13.17
CA VAL A 223 -15.13 5.14 12.63
C VAL A 223 -14.40 4.47 11.45
N PHE A 224 -13.80 5.25 10.57
CA PHE A 224 -12.97 4.70 9.49
C PHE A 224 -11.82 3.87 10.05
N LYS A 225 -11.07 4.39 11.01
CA LYS A 225 -9.91 3.71 11.62
C LYS A 225 -10.29 2.41 12.33
N GLU A 226 -11.39 2.41 13.07
CA GLU A 226 -11.83 1.28 13.89
C GLU A 226 -12.50 0.16 13.05
N GLN A 227 -13.15 0.49 11.96
CA GLN A 227 -13.95 -0.47 11.18
C GLN A 227 -13.37 -0.74 9.80
N THR A 228 -13.20 0.32 8.99
CA THR A 228 -12.84 0.17 7.58
C THR A 228 -11.34 -0.09 7.39
N TRP A 229 -10.50 0.56 8.17
CA TRP A 229 -9.05 0.39 8.08
C TRP A 229 -8.60 -1.05 8.32
N GLU A 230 -9.10 -1.69 9.40
CA GLU A 230 -8.80 -3.09 9.68
C GLU A 230 -9.30 -4.02 8.57
N ALA A 231 -10.50 -3.74 8.03
CA ALA A 231 -11.07 -4.49 6.92
C ALA A 231 -10.18 -4.39 5.66
N LEU A 232 -9.70 -3.19 5.31
CA LEU A 232 -8.83 -2.99 4.17
C LEU A 232 -7.44 -3.65 4.35
N ILE A 233 -6.83 -3.54 5.53
CA ILE A 233 -5.55 -4.21 5.81
C ILE A 233 -5.66 -5.73 5.68
N SER A 234 -6.78 -6.34 6.09
CA SER A 234 -6.95 -7.78 6.02
C SER A 234 -6.97 -8.33 4.58
N LEU A 235 -7.12 -7.46 3.58
CA LEU A 235 -7.06 -7.84 2.16
C LEU A 235 -5.62 -7.94 1.61
N LYS A 236 -4.63 -7.43 2.36
CA LYS A 236 -3.21 -7.45 1.96
C LYS A 236 -2.68 -8.85 1.66
N ASP A 237 -3.15 -9.84 2.40
CA ASP A 237 -2.71 -11.23 2.24
C ASP A 237 -3.36 -11.97 1.07
N ASN A 238 -4.38 -11.39 0.45
CA ASN A 238 -5.18 -12.03 -0.58
C ASN A 238 -5.08 -11.35 -1.95
N PHE A 239 -4.81 -10.04 -1.99
CA PHE A 239 -4.90 -9.24 -3.22
C PHE A 239 -3.70 -8.30 -3.36
N HIS A 240 -3.52 -7.73 -4.56
CA HIS A 240 -2.55 -6.67 -4.78
C HIS A 240 -2.92 -5.44 -3.94
N TYR A 241 -2.09 -5.13 -2.96
CA TYR A 241 -2.37 -4.09 -1.97
C TYR A 241 -1.42 -2.92 -2.12
N HIS A 242 -1.96 -1.73 -2.32
CA HIS A 242 -1.25 -0.49 -2.57
C HIS A 242 -1.56 0.52 -1.46
N LEU A 243 -0.62 0.76 -0.57
CA LEU A 243 -0.74 1.78 0.46
C LEU A 243 -0.03 3.05 0.00
N ILE A 244 -0.80 4.07 -0.37
CA ILE A 244 -0.30 5.30 -0.98
C ILE A 244 -0.39 6.44 0.03
N ASN A 245 0.75 7.10 0.28
CA ASN A 245 0.74 8.33 1.07
C ASN A 245 0.06 9.45 0.27
N ALA A 246 -1.10 9.89 0.76
CA ALA A 246 -1.90 10.94 0.15
C ALA A 246 -1.80 12.28 0.91
N GLN A 247 -0.79 12.46 1.75
CA GLN A 247 -0.43 13.74 2.36
C GLN A 247 0.38 14.59 1.36
N GLY A 248 0.23 15.90 1.42
CA GLY A 248 0.93 16.81 0.52
C GLY A 248 0.10 17.34 -0.63
N ALA A 249 0.77 17.89 -1.65
CA ALA A 249 0.14 18.47 -2.83
C ALA A 249 -0.43 17.38 -3.76
N ILE A 250 -1.44 17.72 -4.57
CA ILE A 250 -2.09 16.77 -5.50
C ILE A 250 -1.04 16.12 -6.42
N ALA A 251 -0.10 16.90 -6.98
CA ALA A 251 0.92 16.38 -7.89
C ALA A 251 1.85 15.36 -7.22
N GLU A 252 2.19 15.53 -5.94
CA GLU A 252 2.99 14.57 -5.19
C GLU A 252 2.21 13.27 -4.94
N VAL A 253 0.92 13.40 -4.66
CA VAL A 253 0.04 12.23 -4.49
C VAL A 253 -0.12 11.46 -5.81
N GLU A 254 -0.30 12.16 -6.92
CA GLU A 254 -0.35 11.56 -8.26
C GLU A 254 0.96 10.83 -8.61
N GLU A 255 2.12 11.41 -8.28
CA GLU A 255 3.41 10.76 -8.45
C GLU A 255 3.55 9.48 -7.59
N ASN A 256 3.08 9.51 -6.35
CA ASN A 256 3.06 8.34 -5.47
C ASN A 256 2.13 7.25 -6.02
N ILE A 257 0.95 7.63 -6.53
CA ILE A 257 0.00 6.70 -7.18
C ILE A 257 0.65 6.06 -8.41
N LEU A 258 1.29 6.85 -9.27
CA LEU A 258 1.93 6.36 -10.47
C LEU A 258 3.04 5.35 -10.15
N LYS A 259 3.95 5.71 -9.25
CA LYS A 259 5.05 4.82 -8.80
C LYS A 259 4.53 3.50 -8.27
N GLU A 260 3.50 3.54 -7.44
CA GLU A 260 2.95 2.34 -6.81
C GLU A 260 2.21 1.45 -7.81
N LEU A 261 1.39 2.02 -8.69
CA LEU A 261 0.64 1.26 -9.68
C LEU A 261 1.51 0.78 -10.85
N GLU A 262 2.54 1.52 -11.27
CA GLU A 262 3.49 1.07 -12.28
C GLU A 262 4.36 -0.07 -11.80
N TYR A 263 4.85 -0.01 -10.55
CA TYR A 263 5.67 -1.07 -9.96
C TYR A 263 4.94 -2.42 -9.97
N GLN A 264 3.65 -2.43 -9.69
CA GLN A 264 2.87 -3.68 -9.64
C GLN A 264 2.18 -4.03 -10.97
N SER A 265 1.97 -3.07 -11.87
CA SER A 265 1.36 -3.36 -13.17
C SER A 265 2.28 -4.09 -14.13
N SER A 266 3.60 -4.00 -13.95
CA SER A 266 4.58 -4.81 -14.70
C SER A 266 4.61 -6.28 -14.28
N LEU A 267 3.93 -6.62 -13.17
CA LEU A 267 3.91 -7.94 -12.56
C LEU A 267 2.44 -8.38 -12.36
N GLU A 268 1.70 -8.60 -13.45
CA GLU A 268 0.49 -9.42 -13.40
C GLU A 268 0.91 -10.88 -13.10
N LEU A 269 1.35 -11.10 -11.86
CA LEU A 269 1.79 -12.40 -11.41
C LEU A 269 0.58 -13.32 -11.27
N ASP A 270 0.74 -14.52 -11.75
CA ASP A 270 -0.14 -15.62 -11.40
C ASP A 270 -0.32 -15.69 -9.87
N PRO A 271 -1.53 -15.98 -9.34
CA PRO A 271 -1.79 -16.05 -7.90
C PRO A 271 -0.83 -16.97 -7.13
N HIS A 272 -0.37 -18.05 -7.75
CA HIS A 272 0.61 -18.95 -7.14
C HIS A 272 1.97 -18.26 -7.04
N THR A 273 2.43 -17.62 -8.10
CA THR A 273 3.70 -16.86 -8.11
C THR A 273 3.65 -15.69 -7.12
N PHE A 274 2.54 -14.95 -7.07
CA PHE A 274 2.32 -13.90 -6.08
C PHE A 274 2.41 -14.46 -4.65
N SER A 275 1.76 -15.59 -4.38
CA SER A 275 1.82 -16.25 -3.07
C SER A 275 3.23 -16.67 -2.66
N LEU A 276 4.06 -17.07 -3.59
CA LEU A 276 5.46 -17.43 -3.32
C LEU A 276 6.32 -16.20 -3.01
N LEU A 277 6.06 -15.09 -3.70
CA LEU A 277 6.86 -13.86 -3.55
C LEU A 277 6.41 -12.96 -2.39
N ARG A 278 5.18 -13.11 -1.88
CA ARG A 278 4.62 -12.25 -0.82
C ARG A 278 5.39 -12.26 0.50
N THR A 279 6.22 -13.28 0.72
CA THR A 279 7.10 -13.34 1.90
C THR A 279 8.27 -12.37 1.82
N ILE A 280 8.54 -11.84 0.61
CA ILE A 280 9.57 -10.83 0.38
C ILE A 280 8.89 -9.46 0.52
N PRO A 281 9.27 -8.65 1.52
CA PRO A 281 8.63 -7.34 1.72
C PRO A 281 8.90 -6.42 0.54
N LEU A 282 7.92 -5.58 0.22
CA LEU A 282 8.10 -4.54 -0.80
C LEU A 282 9.10 -3.49 -0.33
N ALA A 283 9.86 -2.93 -1.27
CA ALA A 283 10.84 -1.88 -0.96
C ALA A 283 10.19 -0.67 -0.27
N SER A 284 8.96 -0.29 -0.66
CA SER A 284 8.17 0.77 -0.03
C SER A 284 7.86 0.50 1.45
N GLU A 285 7.61 -0.74 1.83
CA GLU A 285 7.35 -1.14 3.23
C GLU A 285 8.60 -1.03 4.09
N ILE A 286 9.74 -1.44 3.53
CA ILE A 286 11.05 -1.36 4.21
C ILE A 286 11.43 0.11 4.46
N VAL A 287 11.18 0.99 3.47
CA VAL A 287 11.60 2.40 3.55
C VAL A 287 10.85 3.18 4.63
N ILE A 288 9.58 2.85 4.92
CA ILE A 288 8.77 3.55 5.94
C ILE A 288 9.44 3.54 7.32
N HIS A 289 10.08 2.44 7.69
CA HIS A 289 10.74 2.27 8.99
C HIS A 289 12.27 2.30 8.91
N ALA A 290 12.83 2.37 7.70
CA ALA A 290 14.27 2.23 7.46
C ALA A 290 15.11 3.19 8.31
N ARG A 291 14.67 4.46 8.48
CA ARG A 291 15.41 5.44 9.27
C ARG A 291 15.40 5.13 10.77
N GLN A 292 14.28 4.69 11.31
CA GLN A 292 14.17 4.32 12.72
C GLN A 292 15.01 3.07 13.03
N GLU A 293 14.97 2.09 12.15
CA GLU A 293 15.77 0.87 12.28
C GLU A 293 17.27 1.16 12.12
N LEU A 294 17.64 2.07 11.23
CA LEU A 294 19.02 2.53 11.06
C LEU A 294 19.57 3.14 12.36
N VAL A 295 18.82 4.06 12.98
CA VAL A 295 19.23 4.68 14.25
C VAL A 295 19.38 3.63 15.34
N LYS A 296 18.43 2.70 15.47
CA LYS A 296 18.52 1.60 16.46
C LYS A 296 19.77 0.74 16.25
N ARG A 297 20.11 0.40 14.99
CA ARG A 297 21.32 -0.38 14.70
C ARG A 297 22.58 0.37 15.09
N LEU A 298 22.69 1.67 14.75
CA LEU A 298 23.85 2.49 15.12
C LEU A 298 24.02 2.58 16.65
N ASP A 299 22.93 2.81 17.39
CA ASP A 299 22.95 2.81 18.86
C ASP A 299 23.35 1.43 19.41
N THR A 300 22.86 0.36 18.81
CA THR A 300 23.22 -1.01 19.19
C THR A 300 24.70 -1.27 18.98
N TYR A 301 25.29 -0.87 17.84
CA TYR A 301 26.73 -1.01 17.58
C TYR A 301 27.58 -0.27 18.61
N ALA A 302 27.19 0.97 18.92
CA ALA A 302 27.90 1.77 19.93
C ALA A 302 27.90 1.11 21.33
N LEU A 303 26.82 0.41 21.69
CA LEU A 303 26.67 -0.25 22.98
C LEU A 303 27.32 -1.64 23.03
N THR A 304 27.13 -2.44 21.98
CA THR A 304 27.51 -3.88 21.99
C THR A 304 28.89 -4.14 21.43
N GLN A 305 29.38 -3.29 20.50
CA GLN A 305 30.66 -3.46 19.82
C GLN A 305 31.44 -2.14 19.69
N PRO A 306 31.65 -1.39 20.80
CA PRO A 306 32.23 -0.03 20.74
C PRO A 306 33.62 0.03 20.11
N GLU A 307 34.47 -1.00 20.32
CA GLU A 307 35.83 -1.03 19.77
C GLU A 307 35.81 -1.20 18.23
N LEU A 308 34.98 -2.12 17.71
CA LEU A 308 34.85 -2.33 16.28
C LEU A 308 34.23 -1.09 15.63
N PHE A 309 33.15 -0.55 16.22
CA PHE A 309 32.48 0.65 15.74
C PHE A 309 33.42 1.85 15.68
N GLY A 310 34.25 2.06 16.72
CA GLY A 310 35.29 3.10 16.72
C GLY A 310 36.35 2.92 15.64
N ARG A 311 36.79 1.67 15.37
CA ARG A 311 37.73 1.37 14.27
C ARG A 311 37.12 1.65 12.88
N VAL A 312 35.86 1.33 12.68
CA VAL A 312 35.16 1.62 11.43
C VAL A 312 34.98 3.13 11.23
N ILE A 313 34.63 3.89 12.27
CA ILE A 313 34.57 5.36 12.22
C ILE A 313 35.95 5.94 11.85
N ALA A 314 37.01 5.51 12.52
CA ALA A 314 38.38 5.96 12.23
C ALA A 314 38.81 5.64 10.78
N LEU A 315 38.42 4.49 10.26
CA LEU A 315 38.64 4.12 8.86
C LEU A 315 37.94 5.08 7.89
N ILE A 316 36.67 5.39 8.18
CA ILE A 316 35.88 6.32 7.38
C ILE A 316 36.54 7.72 7.42
N GLU A 317 36.79 8.25 8.60
CA GLU A 317 37.32 9.60 8.79
C GLU A 317 38.72 9.77 8.14
N ASN A 318 39.63 8.86 8.42
CA ASN A 318 41.03 9.04 8.07
C ASN A 318 41.40 8.57 6.65
N LYS A 319 40.67 7.58 6.10
CA LYS A 319 40.99 6.98 4.81
C LYS A 319 39.96 7.28 3.72
N MET A 320 38.63 7.25 4.06
CA MET A 320 37.58 7.36 3.06
C MET A 320 37.16 8.81 2.81
N MET A 321 36.89 9.58 3.88
CA MET A 321 36.40 10.96 3.76
C MET A 321 37.36 11.89 2.98
N PRO A 322 38.70 11.83 3.11
CA PRO A 322 39.59 12.64 2.29
C PRO A 322 39.42 12.39 0.77
N ILE A 323 39.10 11.15 0.39
CA ILE A 323 38.82 10.80 -1.01
C ILE A 323 37.42 11.31 -1.42
N VAL A 324 36.43 11.10 -0.60
CA VAL A 324 35.07 11.60 -0.86
C VAL A 324 35.04 13.09 -1.06
N VAL A 325 35.73 13.86 -0.22
CA VAL A 325 35.86 15.33 -0.34
C VAL A 325 36.50 15.75 -1.67
N ARG A 326 37.53 15.07 -2.14
CA ARG A 326 38.13 15.34 -3.45
C ARG A 326 37.16 15.11 -4.61
N HIS A 327 36.19 14.22 -4.45
CA HIS A 327 35.16 13.87 -5.42
C HIS A 327 33.86 14.60 -5.22
N ALA A 328 33.81 15.65 -4.39
CA ALA A 328 32.59 16.37 -4.05
C ALA A 328 31.81 16.92 -5.25
N LEU A 329 32.53 17.33 -6.32
CA LEU A 329 31.90 17.82 -7.54
C LEU A 329 31.27 16.72 -8.39
N SER A 330 31.86 15.52 -8.39
CA SER A 330 31.36 14.39 -9.20
C SER A 330 30.20 13.64 -8.56
N GLY A 331 29.99 13.81 -7.26
CA GLY A 331 28.93 13.14 -6.52
C GLY A 331 29.15 11.64 -6.34
N HIS A 332 30.32 11.10 -6.69
CA HIS A 332 30.64 9.69 -6.48
C HIS A 332 32.13 9.45 -6.25
N SER A 333 32.46 8.43 -5.48
CA SER A 333 33.82 7.96 -5.29
C SER A 333 33.90 6.44 -5.18
N ASN A 334 35.03 5.86 -5.68
CA ASN A 334 35.32 4.44 -5.55
C ASN A 334 36.60 4.30 -4.71
N ILE A 335 36.52 3.59 -3.60
CA ILE A 335 37.61 3.45 -2.64
C ILE A 335 37.88 1.98 -2.42
N ASN A 336 39.13 1.57 -2.70
CA ASN A 336 39.62 0.23 -2.38
C ASN A 336 40.28 0.25 -1.02
N SER A 337 39.93 -0.67 -0.15
CA SER A 337 40.56 -0.82 1.17
C SER A 337 40.91 -2.28 1.44
N GLU A 338 42.02 -2.49 2.10
CA GLU A 338 42.51 -3.78 2.59
C GLU A 338 42.51 -3.81 4.13
N ASP A 339 41.81 -2.85 4.75
CA ASP A 339 41.84 -2.68 6.21
C ASP A 339 41.28 -3.91 6.92
N HIS A 340 42.03 -4.37 7.90
CA HIS A 340 41.66 -5.55 8.68
C HIS A 340 40.36 -5.37 9.45
N ALA A 341 39.95 -4.15 9.80
CA ALA A 341 38.67 -3.89 10.42
C ALA A 341 37.49 -4.40 9.59
N LEU A 342 37.60 -4.34 8.23
CA LEU A 342 36.57 -4.81 7.30
C LEU A 342 36.49 -6.36 7.18
N HIS A 343 37.37 -7.10 7.82
CA HIS A 343 37.30 -8.56 7.87
C HIS A 343 36.29 -9.06 8.90
N GLU A 344 35.93 -8.22 9.87
CA GLU A 344 34.89 -8.55 10.87
C GLU A 344 33.52 -8.58 10.22
N PRO A 345 32.65 -9.54 10.57
CA PRO A 345 31.35 -9.73 9.91
C PRO A 345 30.47 -8.48 9.91
N ASP A 346 30.46 -7.75 11.03
CA ASP A 346 29.55 -6.60 11.23
C ASP A 346 30.13 -5.28 10.71
N ALA A 347 31.44 -5.22 10.44
CA ALA A 347 32.09 -3.97 10.03
C ALA A 347 31.56 -3.38 8.73
N LEU A 348 31.19 -4.22 7.77
CA LEU A 348 30.62 -3.78 6.49
C LEU A 348 29.21 -3.20 6.70
N ALA A 349 28.41 -3.80 7.56
CA ALA A 349 27.10 -3.30 7.92
C ALA A 349 27.20 -1.95 8.64
N MET A 350 28.10 -1.84 9.63
CA MET A 350 28.40 -0.57 10.33
C MET A 350 28.81 0.53 9.35
N LEU A 351 29.71 0.23 8.41
CA LEU A 351 30.17 1.18 7.41
C LEU A 351 29.05 1.70 6.52
N ILE A 352 28.19 0.79 6.02
CA ILE A 352 27.04 1.14 5.19
C ILE A 352 26.04 1.98 5.99
N ASP A 353 25.75 1.59 7.23
CA ASP A 353 24.81 2.29 8.09
C ASP A 353 25.29 3.70 8.47
N ILE A 354 26.59 3.88 8.78
CA ILE A 354 27.19 5.19 9.06
C ILE A 354 27.08 6.11 7.82
N PHE A 355 27.44 5.64 6.64
CA PHE A 355 27.30 6.43 5.43
C PHE A 355 25.84 6.78 5.13
N SER A 356 24.92 5.84 5.31
CA SER A 356 23.48 6.04 5.09
C SER A 356 22.91 7.09 6.04
N GLU A 357 23.31 7.08 7.32
CA GLU A 357 22.89 8.09 8.31
C GLU A 357 23.39 9.49 7.91
N ARG A 358 24.58 9.58 7.32
CA ARG A 358 25.16 10.84 6.86
C ARG A 358 24.68 11.29 5.48
N GLY A 359 23.70 10.58 4.90
CA GLY A 359 23.09 10.93 3.60
C GLY A 359 23.89 10.50 2.38
N TYR A 360 24.86 9.61 2.56
CA TYR A 360 25.58 8.97 1.46
C TYR A 360 24.93 7.62 1.11
N HIS A 361 24.99 7.24 -0.14
CA HIS A 361 24.64 5.90 -0.58
C HIS A 361 25.93 5.09 -0.80
N ALA A 362 26.18 4.13 0.11
CA ALA A 362 27.37 3.29 0.08
C ALA A 362 27.04 1.86 -0.30
N VAL A 363 27.82 1.30 -1.21
CA VAL A 363 27.80 -0.13 -1.57
C VAL A 363 29.21 -0.68 -1.42
N VAL A 364 29.33 -1.85 -0.78
CA VAL A 364 30.64 -2.51 -0.61
C VAL A 364 30.66 -3.80 -1.42
N ASP A 365 31.65 -3.91 -2.29
CA ASP A 365 31.94 -5.09 -3.08
C ASP A 365 33.24 -5.72 -2.61
N VAL A 366 33.27 -7.04 -2.46
CA VAL A 366 34.41 -7.79 -1.92
C VAL A 366 35.10 -8.57 -3.03
N HIS A 367 36.24 -8.06 -3.45
CA HIS A 367 37.08 -8.73 -4.44
C HIS A 367 38.06 -9.71 -3.77
N ARG A 368 38.12 -10.91 -4.27
CA ARG A 368 39.10 -11.91 -3.88
C ARG A 368 40.15 -11.99 -4.98
N ILE A 369 41.40 -11.68 -4.63
CA ILE A 369 42.54 -11.74 -5.55
C ILE A 369 43.39 -12.93 -5.12
N GLU A 370 43.62 -13.87 -6.01
CA GLU A 370 44.53 -14.98 -5.79
C GLU A 370 45.96 -14.51 -6.16
N ILE A 371 46.87 -14.56 -5.18
CA ILE A 371 48.28 -14.20 -5.36
C ILE A 371 49.05 -15.50 -5.31
N PRO A 372 49.77 -15.88 -6.39
CA PRO A 372 50.67 -17.06 -6.38
C PRO A 372 51.75 -16.91 -5.32
N GLU A 373 51.89 -17.88 -4.43
CA GLU A 373 52.94 -17.93 -3.39
C GLU A 373 54.00 -18.98 -3.66
N SER A 374 53.63 -20.12 -4.18
CA SER A 374 54.55 -21.22 -4.48
C SER A 374 53.99 -22.15 -5.54
N VAL A 375 54.91 -22.83 -6.22
CA VAL A 375 54.58 -23.92 -7.16
C VAL A 375 55.07 -25.22 -6.56
N ASP A 376 54.17 -26.17 -6.39
CA ASP A 376 54.56 -27.51 -6.01
C ASP A 376 55.25 -28.19 -7.20
N GLN A 377 56.54 -28.39 -7.07
CA GLN A 377 57.36 -28.96 -8.15
C GLN A 377 57.03 -30.39 -8.53
N ALA A 378 56.41 -31.15 -7.61
CA ALA A 378 56.04 -32.54 -7.86
C ALA A 378 54.72 -32.66 -8.65
N THR A 379 53.80 -31.76 -8.40
CA THR A 379 52.41 -31.78 -9.00
C THR A 379 52.16 -30.68 -10.02
N GLY A 380 53.03 -29.67 -10.10
CA GLY A 380 52.83 -28.48 -10.91
C GLY A 380 51.74 -27.56 -10.40
N LYS A 381 51.17 -27.83 -9.21
CA LYS A 381 50.05 -27.04 -8.62
C LYS A 381 50.55 -25.70 -8.09
N ILE A 382 49.91 -24.65 -8.50
CA ILE A 382 50.17 -23.32 -7.97
C ILE A 382 49.38 -23.15 -6.67
N ASN A 383 50.06 -22.88 -5.57
CA ASN A 383 49.47 -22.52 -4.29
C ASN A 383 49.32 -21.00 -4.25
N CYS A 384 48.09 -20.52 -4.11
CA CYS A 384 47.76 -19.12 -4.07
C CYS A 384 47.27 -18.70 -2.67
N ARG A 385 47.70 -17.54 -2.25
CA ARG A 385 47.10 -16.86 -1.11
C ARG A 385 45.92 -15.98 -1.60
N VAL A 386 44.79 -16.07 -0.91
CA VAL A 386 43.62 -15.22 -1.21
C VAL A 386 43.76 -13.89 -0.46
N LYS A 387 43.80 -12.80 -1.18
CA LYS A 387 43.79 -11.44 -0.67
C LYS A 387 42.37 -10.86 -0.88
N LYS A 388 41.76 -10.31 0.20
CA LYS A 388 40.45 -9.62 0.10
C LYS A 388 40.68 -8.13 -0.05
N VAL A 389 40.05 -7.52 -1.06
CA VAL A 389 40.01 -6.08 -1.28
C VAL A 389 38.54 -5.63 -1.25
N TYR A 390 38.24 -4.71 -0.37
CA TYR A 390 36.91 -4.13 -0.19
C TYR A 390 36.81 -2.87 -1.04
N ARG A 391 35.97 -2.92 -2.08
CA ARG A 391 35.67 -1.76 -2.92
C ARG A 391 34.40 -1.09 -2.41
N THR A 392 34.54 0.09 -1.80
CA THR A 392 33.42 0.91 -1.37
C THR A 392 33.09 1.92 -2.45
N ILE A 393 31.86 1.84 -3.00
CA ILE A 393 31.31 2.79 -3.96
C ILE A 393 30.39 3.71 -3.18
N ILE A 394 30.73 5.00 -3.13
CA ILE A 394 29.96 6.00 -2.38
C ILE A 394 29.37 6.99 -3.37
N ARG A 395 28.04 7.17 -3.31
CA ARG A 395 27.30 8.16 -4.09
C ARG A 395 26.67 9.17 -3.14
N PHE A 396 26.65 10.43 -3.57
CA PHE A 396 26.07 11.53 -2.81
C PHE A 396 25.63 12.64 -3.78
N ARG A 397 24.84 13.58 -3.30
CA ARG A 397 24.40 14.70 -4.14
C ARG A 397 25.62 15.58 -4.45
N GLY A 398 26.05 15.56 -5.69
CA GLY A 398 27.14 16.41 -6.16
C GLY A 398 26.74 17.89 -6.23
N SER A 399 27.74 18.77 -6.36
CA SER A 399 27.49 20.18 -6.60
C SER A 399 26.89 20.38 -7.99
N GLU A 400 25.74 21.04 -8.09
CA GLU A 400 25.22 21.52 -9.37
C GLU A 400 26.08 22.68 -9.85
N ILE A 401 27.08 22.37 -10.67
CA ILE A 401 27.80 23.41 -11.41
C ILE A 401 26.84 23.90 -12.49
N ARG A 402 26.24 25.07 -12.29
CA ARG A 402 25.59 25.78 -13.39
C ARG A 402 26.64 26.07 -14.43
N ARG A 403 26.63 25.35 -15.52
CA ARG A 403 27.35 25.74 -16.73
C ARG A 403 26.63 26.99 -17.22
N GLY A 404 27.31 28.14 -17.10
CA GLY A 404 26.88 29.43 -17.64
C GLY A 404 26.81 29.38 -19.15
#